data_39be71c27528a879315c254ab0ef1e6b
#
_entry.id   39be71c27528a879315c254ab0ef1e6b
#
_cell.length_a   1.000
_cell.length_b   1.000
_cell.length_c   1.000
_cell.angle_alpha   90.00
_cell.angle_beta   90.00
_cell.angle_gamma   90.00
#
_symmetry.space_group_name_H-M   'P 1'
#
loop_
_entity.id
_entity.type
_entity.pdbx_description
1 polymer ?
#
loop_
_entity_poly.entity_id
_entity_poly.type
_entity_poly.pdbx_seq_one_letter_code
_entity_poly.pdbx_strand_id
1 'polypeptide(L)'
;MNRKQKLIDLEVEDLADALLKLAAQSGAADDLVERLIATPTENIQRFKKKLAGLKRSRRFIDRRESLGFARKLEMLLQDLKAGVTDPLAGAELVAAFYTTDGAVLNSCDDSDGCVGDVFRYDAKELFAEFASRCTEKEKIASILLKLNRTDDYGVRDALIYCAGDFLSEPVIRTMITTIQKRADDARDEYQKRHHLMLIESLARQIKDAELFEHTRVASWGKLSTAAFVDIARVYLESGNVQTAYSWLNKIPENETFQSYERDQLLEEIYKRQGDDEKLIELLYQKFSSYHSSATLE
;
A
#
# COMPACT_ATOMS: atom_id res chain seq x y z
N MET A 1 1.93 34.77 14.86
CA MET A 1 2.85 34.53 13.74
C MET A 1 3.48 33.15 13.89
N ASN A 2 3.37 32.28 12.86
CA ASN A 2 3.88 30.90 12.86
C ASN A 2 5.43 30.92 12.81
N ARG A 3 6.11 29.90 13.40
CA ARG A 3 7.58 29.74 13.36
C ARG A 3 8.16 29.84 11.94
N LYS A 4 7.48 29.26 10.94
CA LYS A 4 7.88 29.32 9.55
C LYS A 4 7.94 30.75 9.03
N GLN A 5 6.93 31.57 9.33
CA GLN A 5 6.90 32.97 8.89
C GLN A 5 8.06 33.77 9.52
N LYS A 6 8.35 33.54 10.82
CA LYS A 6 9.48 34.21 11.47
C LYS A 6 10.84 33.85 10.83
N LEU A 7 10.98 32.62 10.33
CA LEU A 7 12.19 32.19 9.62
C LEU A 7 12.28 32.80 8.22
N ILE A 8 11.14 32.95 7.54
CA ILE A 8 11.07 33.61 6.20
C ILE A 8 11.44 35.09 6.30
N ASP A 9 11.16 35.73 7.44
CA ASP A 9 11.42 37.14 7.67
C ASP A 9 12.89 37.44 8.07
N LEU A 10 13.74 36.40 8.24
CA LEU A 10 15.18 36.55 8.48
C LEU A 10 15.93 36.78 7.16
N GLU A 11 17.07 37.44 7.25
CA GLU A 11 17.98 37.57 6.11
C GLU A 11 18.51 36.19 5.66
N VAL A 12 18.63 35.99 4.35
CA VAL A 12 19.04 34.70 3.78
C VAL A 12 20.44 34.29 4.26
N GLU A 13 21.34 35.26 4.47
CA GLU A 13 22.68 35.02 5.00
C GLU A 13 22.67 34.49 6.43
N ASP A 14 21.81 35.05 7.31
CA ASP A 14 21.65 34.57 8.68
C ASP A 14 21.12 33.13 8.74
N LEU A 15 20.18 32.78 7.81
CA LEU A 15 19.67 31.42 7.70
C LEU A 15 20.73 30.44 7.19
N ALA A 16 21.53 30.85 6.18
CA ALA A 16 22.63 30.03 5.67
C ALA A 16 23.69 29.77 6.73
N ASP A 17 24.09 30.80 7.46
CA ASP A 17 25.07 30.69 8.56
C ASP A 17 24.56 29.79 9.70
N ALA A 18 23.28 29.91 10.05
CA ALA A 18 22.65 29.05 11.07
C ALA A 18 22.62 27.58 10.63
N LEU A 19 22.29 27.31 9.35
CA LEU A 19 22.30 25.97 8.77
C LEU A 19 23.71 25.37 8.76
N LEU A 20 24.73 26.13 8.34
CA LEU A 20 26.13 25.67 8.34
C LEU A 20 26.65 25.39 9.77
N LYS A 21 26.30 26.22 10.74
CA LYS A 21 26.61 25.96 12.14
C LYS A 21 25.94 24.67 12.67
N LEU A 22 24.71 24.40 12.24
CA LEU A 22 23.98 23.18 12.62
C LEU A 22 24.61 21.96 11.93
N ALA A 23 24.99 22.06 10.68
CA ALA A 23 25.68 21.02 9.91
C ALA A 23 26.99 20.59 10.57
N ALA A 24 27.78 21.56 11.08
CA ALA A 24 29.04 21.28 11.79
C ALA A 24 28.83 20.48 13.09
N GLN A 25 27.64 20.45 13.67
CA GLN A 25 27.32 19.78 14.93
C GLN A 25 26.59 18.44 14.74
N SER A 26 26.02 18.19 13.59
CA SER A 26 25.16 17.02 13.33
C SER A 26 25.29 16.52 11.91
N GLY A 27 25.70 15.27 11.75
CA GLY A 27 25.77 14.64 10.42
C GLY A 27 24.41 14.59 9.68
N ALA A 28 23.27 14.57 10.39
CA ALA A 28 21.96 14.66 9.78
C ALA A 28 21.69 16.07 9.24
N ALA A 29 22.14 17.11 9.92
CA ALA A 29 22.04 18.48 9.45
C ALA A 29 23.00 18.75 8.28
N ASP A 30 24.20 18.17 8.30
CA ASP A 30 25.16 18.22 7.19
C ASP A 30 24.56 17.54 5.93
N ASP A 31 24.00 16.34 6.06
CA ASP A 31 23.28 15.67 4.96
C ASP A 31 22.13 16.52 4.39
N LEU A 32 21.43 17.29 5.25
CA LEU A 32 20.35 18.20 4.82
C LEU A 32 20.92 19.38 4.02
N VAL A 33 21.96 20.04 4.51
CA VAL A 33 22.60 21.17 3.83
C VAL A 33 23.13 20.72 2.48
N GLU A 34 23.89 19.62 2.45
CA GLU A 34 24.40 19.03 1.24
C GLU A 34 23.30 18.73 0.20
N ARG A 35 22.13 18.26 0.64
CA ARG A 35 20.97 18.03 -0.21
C ARG A 35 20.43 19.34 -0.82
N LEU A 36 20.35 20.39 0.01
CA LEU A 36 19.81 21.68 -0.42
C LEU A 36 20.68 22.36 -1.49
N ILE A 37 22.00 22.18 -1.41
CA ILE A 37 22.94 22.80 -2.35
C ILE A 37 23.25 21.93 -3.56
N ALA A 38 22.97 20.61 -3.50
CA ALA A 38 23.27 19.69 -4.60
C ALA A 38 22.32 19.87 -5.78
N THR A 39 22.84 19.70 -6.97
CA THR A 39 22.04 19.59 -8.21
C THR A 39 21.20 18.31 -8.21
N PRO A 40 20.12 18.24 -9.01
CA PRO A 40 19.34 17.02 -9.16
C PRO A 40 20.19 15.78 -9.51
N THR A 41 21.16 15.93 -10.39
CA THR A 41 22.06 14.83 -10.78
C THR A 41 22.93 14.36 -9.62
N GLU A 42 23.47 15.27 -8.83
CA GLU A 42 24.25 14.94 -7.64
C GLU A 42 23.41 14.24 -6.58
N ASN A 43 22.17 14.71 -6.37
CA ASN A 43 21.24 14.05 -5.45
C ASN A 43 20.93 12.60 -5.87
N ILE A 44 20.73 12.33 -7.17
CA ILE A 44 20.56 10.98 -7.70
C ILE A 44 21.80 10.11 -7.45
N GLN A 45 22.99 10.66 -7.66
CA GLN A 45 24.25 9.92 -7.43
C GLN A 45 24.45 9.62 -5.94
N ARG A 46 24.15 10.57 -5.05
CA ARG A 46 24.17 10.37 -3.58
C ARG A 46 23.19 9.28 -3.17
N PHE A 47 21.96 9.33 -3.69
CA PHE A 47 20.95 8.30 -3.45
C PHE A 47 21.46 6.91 -3.85
N LYS A 48 21.96 6.75 -5.08
CA LYS A 48 22.51 5.48 -5.57
C LYS A 48 23.69 4.98 -4.72
N LYS A 49 24.56 5.87 -4.26
CA LYS A 49 25.68 5.55 -3.35
C LYS A 49 25.19 5.04 -2.00
N LYS A 50 24.18 5.71 -1.41
CA LYS A 50 23.54 5.30 -0.15
C LYS A 50 22.86 3.93 -0.29
N LEU A 51 22.13 3.67 -1.40
CA LEU A 51 21.54 2.35 -1.68
C LEU A 51 22.60 1.24 -1.77
N ALA A 52 23.69 1.50 -2.46
CA ALA A 52 24.80 0.55 -2.55
C ALA A 52 25.44 0.28 -1.18
N GLY A 53 25.43 1.28 -0.28
CA GLY A 53 25.84 1.15 1.12
C GLY A 53 24.91 0.22 1.92
N LEU A 54 23.60 0.40 1.80
CA LEU A 54 22.59 -0.45 2.44
C LEU A 54 22.74 -1.92 2.04
N LYS A 55 22.90 -2.20 0.74
CA LYS A 55 23.08 -3.58 0.22
C LYS A 55 24.36 -4.26 0.73
N ARG A 56 25.40 -3.50 1.09
CA ARG A 56 26.69 -4.04 1.54
C ARG A 56 26.84 -4.03 3.05
N SER A 57 25.96 -3.35 3.77
CA SER A 57 26.01 -3.27 5.22
C SER A 57 25.87 -4.66 5.83
N ARG A 58 26.77 -5.01 6.73
CA ARG A 58 26.69 -6.23 7.55
C ARG A 58 26.51 -5.91 9.04
N ARG A 59 26.36 -4.60 9.37
CA ARG A 59 26.08 -4.18 10.74
C ARG A 59 24.65 -4.56 11.07
N PHE A 60 24.47 -5.30 12.13
CA PHE A 60 23.15 -5.55 12.69
C PHE A 60 22.66 -4.31 13.43
N ILE A 61 21.41 -3.94 13.19
CA ILE A 61 20.70 -2.81 13.83
C ILE A 61 19.79 -3.42 14.89
N ASP A 62 20.08 -3.15 16.17
CA ASP A 62 19.22 -3.65 17.24
C ASP A 62 17.90 -2.86 17.35
N ARG A 63 16.94 -3.40 18.11
CA ARG A 63 15.60 -2.82 18.27
C ARG A 63 15.63 -1.35 18.72
N ARG A 64 16.59 -0.95 19.56
CA ARG A 64 16.68 0.42 20.08
C ARG A 64 17.14 1.41 19.01
N GLU A 65 17.88 0.93 18.03
CA GLU A 65 18.37 1.72 16.90
C GLU A 65 17.41 1.72 15.69
N SER A 66 16.43 0.79 15.64
CA SER A 66 15.54 0.55 14.47
C SER A 66 14.77 1.81 14.06
N LEU A 67 14.18 2.55 14.99
CA LEU A 67 13.48 3.80 14.71
C LEU A 67 14.43 4.87 14.12
N GLY A 68 15.64 4.99 14.65
CA GLY A 68 16.65 5.90 14.11
C GLY A 68 17.12 5.51 12.72
N PHE A 69 17.11 4.21 12.43
CA PHE A 69 17.43 3.68 11.12
C PHE A 69 16.29 3.89 10.12
N ALA A 70 15.03 3.66 10.52
CA ALA A 70 13.85 3.96 9.71
C ALA A 70 13.84 5.43 9.25
N ARG A 71 14.06 6.36 10.16
CA ARG A 71 14.17 7.81 9.82
C ARG A 71 15.26 8.11 8.79
N LYS A 72 16.38 7.37 8.79
CA LYS A 72 17.42 7.54 7.76
C LYS A 72 16.95 7.04 6.40
N LEU A 73 16.14 5.98 6.36
CA LEU A 73 15.52 5.48 5.12
C LEU A 73 14.46 6.46 4.59
N GLU A 74 13.61 7.01 5.47
CA GLU A 74 12.65 8.07 5.13
C GLU A 74 13.36 9.30 4.53
N MET A 75 14.43 9.78 5.19
CA MET A 75 15.22 10.90 4.68
C MET A 75 15.81 10.60 3.29
N LEU A 76 16.23 9.35 3.04
CA LEU A 76 16.75 8.93 1.75
C LEU A 76 15.68 9.00 0.65
N LEU A 77 14.43 8.64 0.96
CA LEU A 77 13.29 8.78 0.03
C LEU A 77 12.95 10.26 -0.21
N GLN A 78 13.03 11.10 0.82
CA GLN A 78 12.84 12.55 0.68
C GLN A 78 13.93 13.18 -0.20
N ASP A 79 15.19 12.75 -0.06
CA ASP A 79 16.29 13.16 -0.93
C ASP A 79 16.00 12.81 -2.39
N LEU A 80 15.46 11.63 -2.64
CA LEU A 80 15.05 11.20 -3.97
C LEU A 80 13.93 12.07 -4.54
N LYS A 81 12.89 12.31 -3.74
CA LYS A 81 11.76 13.16 -4.14
C LYS A 81 12.20 14.56 -4.55
N ALA A 82 13.11 15.17 -3.79
CA ALA A 82 13.61 16.52 -4.07
C ALA A 82 14.53 16.58 -5.29
N GLY A 83 15.22 15.49 -5.64
CA GLY A 83 16.24 15.45 -6.68
C GLY A 83 15.78 14.97 -8.05
N VAL A 84 14.55 14.43 -8.18
CA VAL A 84 14.11 13.79 -9.42
C VAL A 84 12.83 14.43 -9.96
N THR A 85 12.92 14.92 -11.20
CA THR A 85 11.77 15.52 -11.91
C THR A 85 11.14 14.58 -12.93
N ASP A 86 11.93 13.69 -13.53
CA ASP A 86 11.47 12.70 -14.50
C ASP A 86 10.69 11.58 -13.78
N PRO A 87 9.40 11.36 -14.11
CA PRO A 87 8.57 10.41 -13.39
C PRO A 87 9.01 8.95 -13.55
N LEU A 88 9.47 8.55 -14.72
CA LEU A 88 9.91 7.16 -14.94
C LEU A 88 11.22 6.90 -14.19
N ALA A 89 12.20 7.78 -14.29
CA ALA A 89 13.44 7.68 -13.54
C ALA A 89 13.18 7.66 -12.02
N GLY A 90 12.21 8.45 -11.54
CA GLY A 90 11.78 8.44 -10.14
C GLY A 90 11.24 7.07 -9.71
N ALA A 91 10.31 6.50 -10.47
CA ALA A 91 9.75 5.18 -10.21
C ALA A 91 10.84 4.08 -10.23
N GLU A 92 11.76 4.13 -11.20
CA GLU A 92 12.90 3.19 -11.26
C GLU A 92 13.83 3.29 -10.05
N LEU A 93 14.06 4.50 -9.55
CA LEU A 93 14.92 4.72 -8.37
C LEU A 93 14.23 4.26 -7.08
N VAL A 94 12.91 4.48 -6.92
CA VAL A 94 12.15 3.90 -5.80
C VAL A 94 12.12 2.37 -5.92
N ALA A 95 11.98 1.82 -7.12
CA ALA A 95 12.09 0.38 -7.35
C ALA A 95 13.48 -0.15 -6.93
N ALA A 96 14.56 0.59 -7.22
CA ALA A 96 15.89 0.24 -6.76
C ALA A 96 16.02 0.29 -5.22
N PHE A 97 15.31 1.22 -4.54
CA PHE A 97 15.21 1.23 -3.08
C PHE A 97 14.55 -0.04 -2.56
N TYR A 98 13.42 -0.45 -3.12
CA TYR A 98 12.76 -1.71 -2.76
C TYR A 98 13.68 -2.92 -2.84
N THR A 99 14.61 -2.96 -3.80
CA THR A 99 15.55 -4.09 -3.90
C THR A 99 16.60 -4.14 -2.76
N THR A 100 16.53 -3.24 -1.79
CA THR A 100 17.37 -3.28 -0.57
C THR A 100 16.67 -3.94 0.60
N ASP A 101 15.37 -4.20 0.53
CA ASP A 101 14.54 -4.72 1.62
C ASP A 101 15.12 -5.99 2.26
N GLY A 102 15.49 -6.98 1.45
CA GLY A 102 16.10 -8.22 1.95
C GLY A 102 17.36 -7.95 2.77
N ALA A 103 18.28 -7.10 2.29
CA ALA A 103 19.50 -6.77 3.02
C ALA A 103 19.21 -5.96 4.30
N VAL A 104 18.26 -5.04 4.23
CA VAL A 104 17.85 -4.16 5.34
C VAL A 104 17.16 -4.96 6.43
N LEU A 105 16.13 -5.73 6.10
CA LEU A 105 15.33 -6.48 7.08
C LEU A 105 16.10 -7.66 7.68
N ASN A 106 16.99 -8.31 6.91
CA ASN A 106 17.87 -9.35 7.44
C ASN A 106 18.93 -8.82 8.43
N SER A 107 19.25 -7.53 8.37
CA SER A 107 20.26 -6.90 9.23
C SER A 107 19.68 -5.99 10.32
N CYS A 108 18.36 -6.08 10.58
CA CYS A 108 17.67 -5.24 11.56
C CYS A 108 16.72 -6.06 12.42
N ASP A 109 16.68 -5.77 13.73
CA ASP A 109 15.58 -6.19 14.60
C ASP A 109 14.43 -5.19 14.43
N ASP A 110 13.51 -5.53 13.53
CA ASP A 110 12.32 -4.72 13.23
C ASP A 110 11.06 -5.24 13.96
N SER A 111 11.22 -5.70 15.19
CA SER A 111 10.08 -6.20 16.00
C SER A 111 8.99 -5.16 16.20
N ASP A 112 9.31 -3.86 16.11
CA ASP A 112 8.34 -2.76 16.19
C ASP A 112 7.75 -2.38 14.81
N GLY A 113 8.22 -2.99 13.71
CA GLY A 113 7.71 -2.81 12.35
C GLY A 113 8.10 -1.50 11.65
N CYS A 114 8.81 -0.59 12.34
CA CYS A 114 9.06 0.77 11.84
C CYS A 114 9.94 0.81 10.58
N VAL A 115 10.86 -0.14 10.39
CA VAL A 115 11.68 -0.21 9.18
C VAL A 115 10.89 -0.79 8.01
N GLY A 116 10.10 -1.85 8.24
CA GLY A 116 9.19 -2.42 7.24
C GLY A 116 8.13 -1.41 6.78
N ASP A 117 7.68 -0.55 7.69
CA ASP A 117 6.69 0.50 7.40
C ASP A 117 7.20 1.54 6.41
N VAL A 118 8.50 1.87 6.42
CA VAL A 118 9.09 2.75 5.40
C VAL A 118 8.90 2.18 3.98
N PHE A 119 9.02 0.86 3.81
CA PHE A 119 8.75 0.22 2.52
C PHE A 119 7.26 0.16 2.21
N ARG A 120 6.41 -0.18 3.21
CA ARG A 120 4.96 -0.36 3.00
C ARG A 120 4.20 0.94 2.79
N TYR A 121 4.69 2.04 3.37
CA TYR A 121 4.00 3.34 3.32
C TYR A 121 4.81 4.39 2.57
N ASP A 122 5.95 4.83 3.06
CA ASP A 122 6.70 5.97 2.49
C ASP A 122 7.20 5.69 1.06
N ALA A 123 7.83 4.53 0.85
CA ALA A 123 8.31 4.16 -0.48
C ALA A 123 7.15 3.89 -1.45
N LYS A 124 6.04 3.29 -0.97
CA LYS A 124 4.82 3.08 -1.75
C LYS A 124 4.22 4.41 -2.22
N GLU A 125 4.05 5.37 -1.30
CA GLU A 125 3.49 6.68 -1.63
C GLU A 125 4.37 7.42 -2.66
N LEU A 126 5.68 7.40 -2.47
CA LEU A 126 6.61 8.03 -3.39
C LEU A 126 6.61 7.34 -4.77
N PHE A 127 6.55 6.00 -4.80
CA PHE A 127 6.40 5.27 -6.06
C PHE A 127 5.10 5.63 -6.77
N ALA A 128 3.97 5.64 -6.07
CA ALA A 128 2.66 5.98 -6.60
C ALA A 128 2.62 7.43 -7.15
N GLU A 129 3.27 8.37 -6.47
CA GLU A 129 3.40 9.76 -6.93
C GLU A 129 4.12 9.84 -8.29
N PHE A 130 5.26 9.16 -8.45
CA PHE A 130 5.96 9.11 -9.72
C PHE A 130 5.19 8.33 -10.78
N ALA A 131 4.63 7.18 -10.44
CA ALA A 131 3.87 6.31 -11.34
C ALA A 131 2.61 7.00 -11.88
N SER A 132 1.92 7.81 -11.07
CA SER A 132 0.74 8.57 -11.49
C SER A 132 1.08 9.61 -12.57
N ARG A 133 2.25 10.26 -12.47
CA ARG A 133 2.73 11.26 -13.41
C ARG A 133 3.40 10.67 -14.65
N CYS A 134 3.80 9.38 -14.61
CA CYS A 134 4.44 8.70 -15.72
C CYS A 134 3.43 8.35 -16.82
N THR A 135 3.75 8.65 -18.07
CA THR A 135 2.91 8.29 -19.23
C THR A 135 3.14 6.87 -19.71
N GLU A 136 4.30 6.27 -19.42
CA GLU A 136 4.70 4.93 -19.85
C GLU A 136 4.19 3.86 -18.86
N LYS A 137 2.86 3.67 -18.81
CA LYS A 137 2.19 2.81 -17.82
C LYS A 137 2.61 1.35 -17.91
N GLU A 138 2.90 0.84 -19.09
CA GLU A 138 3.39 -0.52 -19.32
C GLU A 138 4.78 -0.74 -18.70
N LYS A 139 5.64 0.28 -18.71
CA LYS A 139 6.94 0.22 -18.02
C LYS A 139 6.74 0.18 -16.50
N ILE A 140 5.84 0.99 -15.97
CA ILE A 140 5.48 0.95 -14.54
C ILE A 140 4.97 -0.44 -14.15
N ALA A 141 4.04 -1.02 -14.92
CA ALA A 141 3.56 -2.39 -14.68
C ALA A 141 4.68 -3.44 -14.72
N SER A 142 5.61 -3.30 -15.66
CA SER A 142 6.78 -4.19 -15.76
C SER A 142 7.69 -4.08 -14.52
N ILE A 143 7.89 -2.87 -13.99
CA ILE A 143 8.64 -2.64 -12.74
C ILE A 143 7.96 -3.36 -11.58
N LEU A 144 6.63 -3.21 -11.41
CA LEU A 144 5.86 -3.87 -10.35
C LEU A 144 5.99 -5.40 -10.43
N LEU A 145 5.77 -5.97 -11.62
CA LEU A 145 5.86 -7.41 -11.85
C LEU A 145 7.26 -7.97 -11.58
N LYS A 146 8.31 -7.18 -11.87
CA LYS A 146 9.70 -7.55 -11.58
C LYS A 146 9.98 -7.52 -10.08
N LEU A 147 9.55 -6.48 -9.38
CA LEU A 147 9.72 -6.34 -7.93
C LEU A 147 9.02 -7.47 -7.18
N ASN A 148 7.76 -7.72 -7.49
CA ASN A 148 6.97 -8.76 -6.83
C ASN A 148 7.59 -10.16 -6.99
N ARG A 149 8.23 -10.47 -8.12
CA ARG A 149 8.86 -11.80 -8.34
C ARG A 149 9.97 -12.14 -7.35
N THR A 150 10.58 -11.16 -6.73
CA THR A 150 11.74 -11.32 -5.83
C THR A 150 11.45 -10.76 -4.44
N ASP A 151 10.18 -10.74 -4.04
CA ASP A 151 9.75 -10.28 -2.72
C ASP A 151 9.79 -11.43 -1.71
N ASP A 152 10.73 -11.36 -0.77
CA ASP A 152 10.89 -12.36 0.29
C ASP A 152 10.14 -11.98 1.58
N TYR A 153 9.77 -10.70 1.74
CA TYR A 153 9.18 -10.15 2.97
C TYR A 153 7.73 -9.65 2.83
N GLY A 154 7.15 -9.71 1.62
CA GLY A 154 5.80 -9.23 1.34
C GLY A 154 5.65 -7.69 1.43
N VAL A 155 6.74 -6.94 1.54
CA VAL A 155 6.67 -5.47 1.62
C VAL A 155 6.40 -4.83 0.27
N ARG A 156 6.71 -5.52 -0.84
CA ARG A 156 6.54 -5.03 -2.21
C ARG A 156 5.12 -5.26 -2.74
N ASP A 157 4.37 -6.17 -2.12
CA ASP A 157 2.96 -6.41 -2.44
C ASP A 157 2.11 -5.14 -2.26
N ALA A 158 2.52 -4.25 -1.35
CA ALA A 158 1.89 -2.95 -1.14
C ALA A 158 1.77 -2.12 -2.44
N LEU A 159 2.70 -2.30 -3.40
CA LEU A 159 2.66 -1.65 -4.71
C LEU A 159 1.60 -2.26 -5.63
N ILE A 160 1.39 -3.56 -5.56
CA ILE A 160 0.31 -4.25 -6.31
C ILE A 160 -1.05 -3.85 -5.75
N TYR A 161 -1.17 -3.70 -4.42
CA TYR A 161 -2.42 -3.34 -3.74
C TYR A 161 -2.90 -1.91 -4.01
N CYS A 162 -2.07 -1.05 -4.60
CA CYS A 162 -2.44 0.29 -5.02
C CYS A 162 -2.23 0.56 -6.52
N ALA A 163 -2.05 -0.48 -7.33
CA ALA A 163 -1.77 -0.34 -8.77
C ALA A 163 -2.89 0.40 -9.53
N GLY A 164 -4.14 0.26 -9.10
CA GLY A 164 -5.31 0.95 -9.66
C GLY A 164 -5.30 2.46 -9.49
N ASP A 165 -4.50 2.99 -8.55
CA ASP A 165 -4.38 4.43 -8.33
C ASP A 165 -3.61 5.13 -9.47
N PHE A 166 -2.80 4.38 -10.22
CA PHE A 166 -1.93 4.94 -11.26
C PHE A 166 -1.85 4.15 -12.57
N LEU A 167 -2.45 2.96 -12.64
CA LEU A 167 -2.53 2.16 -13.87
C LEU A 167 -3.98 2.09 -14.38
N SER A 168 -4.12 2.08 -15.70
CA SER A 168 -5.43 1.85 -16.33
C SER A 168 -5.84 0.38 -16.29
N GLU A 169 -7.14 0.12 -16.38
CA GLU A 169 -7.70 -1.24 -16.41
C GLU A 169 -7.03 -2.16 -17.45
N PRO A 170 -6.80 -1.76 -18.73
CA PRO A 170 -6.16 -2.64 -19.70
C PRO A 170 -4.74 -3.08 -19.28
N VAL A 171 -3.97 -2.18 -18.65
CA VAL A 171 -2.63 -2.49 -18.14
C VAL A 171 -2.71 -3.45 -16.97
N ILE A 172 -3.65 -3.24 -16.04
CA ILE A 172 -3.90 -4.15 -14.91
C ILE A 172 -4.32 -5.53 -15.40
N ARG A 173 -5.19 -5.65 -16.42
CA ARG A 173 -5.57 -6.93 -17.02
C ARG A 173 -4.36 -7.69 -17.61
N THR A 174 -3.43 -6.97 -18.22
CA THR A 174 -2.16 -7.57 -18.69
C THR A 174 -1.31 -8.08 -17.51
N MET A 175 -1.26 -7.34 -16.39
CA MET A 175 -0.59 -7.79 -15.17
C MET A 175 -1.26 -9.06 -14.61
N ILE A 176 -2.60 -9.08 -14.52
CA ILE A 176 -3.38 -10.25 -14.07
C ILE A 176 -3.03 -11.48 -14.89
N THR A 177 -3.05 -11.36 -16.23
CA THR A 177 -2.68 -12.46 -17.12
C THR A 177 -1.27 -13.00 -16.84
N THR A 178 -0.32 -12.10 -16.57
CA THR A 178 1.06 -12.46 -16.26
C THR A 178 1.16 -13.17 -14.90
N ILE A 179 0.44 -12.69 -13.89
CA ILE A 179 0.43 -13.29 -12.55
C ILE A 179 -0.32 -14.62 -12.57
N GLN A 180 -1.42 -14.75 -13.35
CA GLN A 180 -2.14 -16.00 -13.53
C GLN A 180 -1.23 -17.10 -14.06
N LYS A 181 -0.46 -16.79 -15.10
CA LYS A 181 0.54 -17.75 -15.61
C LYS A 181 1.53 -18.18 -14.54
N ARG A 182 1.96 -17.27 -13.67
CA ARG A 182 2.85 -17.63 -12.54
C ARG A 182 2.14 -18.52 -11.51
N ALA A 183 0.84 -18.28 -11.26
CA ALA A 183 0.04 -19.13 -10.39
C ALA A 183 -0.10 -20.54 -10.96
N ASP A 184 -0.29 -20.66 -12.28
CA ASP A 184 -0.40 -21.95 -12.97
C ASP A 184 0.94 -22.71 -12.98
N ASP A 185 2.06 -21.98 -13.09
CA ASP A 185 3.43 -22.53 -13.10
C ASP A 185 4.01 -22.69 -11.67
N ALA A 186 3.24 -22.38 -10.61
CA ALA A 186 3.72 -22.39 -9.22
C ALA A 186 4.11 -23.81 -8.77
N ARG A 187 5.22 -23.91 -8.02
CA ARG A 187 5.77 -25.18 -7.57
C ARG A 187 5.07 -25.76 -6.35
N ASP A 188 4.43 -24.94 -5.58
CA ASP A 188 3.72 -25.31 -4.36
C ASP A 188 2.45 -24.47 -4.16
N GLU A 189 1.56 -24.95 -3.30
CA GLU A 189 0.27 -24.31 -3.01
C GLU A 189 0.41 -22.95 -2.32
N TYR A 190 1.50 -22.70 -1.60
CA TYR A 190 1.74 -21.42 -0.94
C TYR A 190 2.00 -20.33 -1.99
N GLN A 191 2.92 -20.58 -2.94
CA GLN A 191 3.23 -19.67 -4.04
C GLN A 191 2.00 -19.44 -4.93
N LYS A 192 1.26 -20.51 -5.26
CA LYS A 192 0.02 -20.41 -6.03
C LYS A 192 -0.99 -19.51 -5.33
N ARG A 193 -1.25 -19.74 -4.05
CA ARG A 193 -2.19 -18.95 -3.25
C ARG A 193 -1.75 -17.47 -3.17
N HIS A 194 -0.47 -17.21 -2.98
CA HIS A 194 0.06 -15.85 -2.98
C HIS A 194 -0.24 -15.13 -4.31
N HIS A 195 0.04 -15.76 -5.45
CA HIS A 195 -0.28 -15.18 -6.76
C HIS A 195 -1.79 -14.95 -6.95
N LEU A 196 -2.63 -15.88 -6.50
CA LEU A 196 -4.09 -15.71 -6.57
C LEU A 196 -4.57 -14.53 -5.70
N MET A 197 -3.99 -14.32 -4.51
CA MET A 197 -4.30 -13.16 -3.66
C MET A 197 -3.93 -11.83 -4.35
N LEU A 198 -2.85 -11.79 -5.12
CA LEU A 198 -2.49 -10.60 -5.91
C LEU A 198 -3.50 -10.35 -7.03
N ILE A 199 -3.94 -11.41 -7.73
CA ILE A 199 -4.97 -11.30 -8.77
C ILE A 199 -6.29 -10.82 -8.16
N GLU A 200 -6.68 -11.36 -7.03
CA GLU A 200 -7.86 -10.95 -6.28
C GLU A 200 -7.83 -9.44 -5.95
N SER A 201 -6.69 -8.95 -5.45
CA SER A 201 -6.51 -7.52 -5.18
C SER A 201 -6.62 -6.66 -6.44
N LEU A 202 -6.00 -7.07 -7.55
CA LEU A 202 -6.09 -6.37 -8.83
C LEU A 202 -7.51 -6.38 -9.41
N ALA A 203 -8.21 -7.53 -9.32
CA ALA A 203 -9.60 -7.67 -9.75
C ALA A 203 -10.53 -6.70 -9.01
N ARG A 204 -10.34 -6.56 -7.68
CA ARG A 204 -11.07 -5.57 -6.87
C ARG A 204 -10.82 -4.14 -7.36
N GLN A 205 -9.58 -3.78 -7.65
CA GLN A 205 -9.20 -2.44 -8.07
C GLN A 205 -9.83 -2.04 -9.41
N ILE A 206 -10.02 -3.00 -10.33
CA ILE A 206 -10.72 -2.77 -11.60
C ILE A 206 -12.23 -3.09 -11.54
N LYS A 207 -12.77 -3.40 -10.35
CA LYS A 207 -14.16 -3.76 -10.09
C LYS A 207 -14.67 -4.98 -10.90
N ASP A 208 -13.79 -5.90 -11.21
CA ASP A 208 -14.12 -7.17 -11.86
C ASP A 208 -14.54 -8.20 -10.79
N ALA A 209 -15.82 -8.14 -10.43
CA ALA A 209 -16.36 -8.95 -9.34
C ALA A 209 -16.36 -10.45 -9.64
N GLU A 210 -16.54 -10.83 -10.91
CA GLU A 210 -16.53 -12.24 -11.32
C GLU A 210 -15.13 -12.84 -11.19
N LEU A 211 -14.10 -12.12 -11.64
CA LEU A 211 -12.72 -12.53 -11.48
C LEU A 211 -12.31 -12.57 -10.00
N PHE A 212 -12.76 -11.58 -9.20
CA PHE A 212 -12.53 -11.54 -7.75
C PHE A 212 -13.12 -12.78 -7.07
N GLU A 213 -14.39 -13.09 -7.32
CA GLU A 213 -15.08 -14.28 -6.79
C GLU A 213 -14.35 -15.56 -7.18
N HIS A 214 -14.10 -15.74 -8.49
CA HIS A 214 -13.44 -16.93 -9.01
C HIS A 214 -12.06 -17.15 -8.33
N THR A 215 -11.28 -16.09 -8.21
CA THR A 215 -9.95 -16.14 -7.61
C THR A 215 -10.02 -16.43 -6.11
N ARG A 216 -10.99 -15.83 -5.39
CA ARG A 216 -11.23 -16.08 -3.97
C ARG A 216 -11.58 -17.53 -3.71
N VAL A 217 -12.47 -18.12 -4.53
CA VAL A 217 -12.84 -19.53 -4.42
C VAL A 217 -11.65 -20.44 -4.71
N ALA A 218 -10.87 -20.13 -5.74
CA ALA A 218 -9.69 -20.92 -6.10
C ALA A 218 -8.59 -20.87 -5.02
N SER A 219 -8.44 -19.72 -4.31
CA SER A 219 -7.41 -19.54 -3.28
C SER A 219 -7.74 -20.26 -1.98
N TRP A 220 -9.01 -20.30 -1.58
CA TRP A 220 -9.42 -20.71 -0.23
C TRP A 220 -10.26 -21.98 -0.19
N GLY A 221 -10.83 -22.43 -1.32
CA GLY A 221 -11.74 -23.59 -1.39
C GLY A 221 -13.02 -23.33 -0.61
N LYS A 222 -13.07 -23.75 0.67
CA LYS A 222 -14.22 -23.46 1.55
C LYS A 222 -14.18 -22.02 2.03
N LEU A 223 -15.16 -21.23 1.61
CA LEU A 223 -15.27 -19.83 1.98
C LEU A 223 -15.84 -19.65 3.40
N SER A 224 -15.36 -18.64 4.12
CA SER A 224 -15.87 -18.19 5.41
C SER A 224 -16.96 -17.13 5.24
N THR A 225 -17.68 -16.82 6.32
CA THR A 225 -18.63 -15.69 6.37
C THR A 225 -17.97 -14.37 5.93
N ALA A 226 -16.75 -14.12 6.38
CA ALA A 226 -15.99 -12.94 5.94
C ALA A 226 -15.80 -12.90 4.42
N ALA A 227 -15.53 -14.03 3.78
CA ALA A 227 -15.38 -14.11 2.34
C ALA A 227 -16.71 -13.84 1.62
N PHE A 228 -17.86 -14.29 2.16
CA PHE A 228 -19.17 -13.98 1.58
C PHE A 228 -19.47 -12.48 1.64
N VAL A 229 -19.22 -11.83 2.78
CA VAL A 229 -19.39 -10.38 2.96
C VAL A 229 -18.48 -9.61 1.98
N ASP A 230 -17.24 -10.06 1.83
CA ASP A 230 -16.25 -9.39 0.97
C ASP A 230 -16.58 -9.53 -0.51
N ILE A 231 -17.00 -10.72 -0.97
CA ILE A 231 -17.48 -10.95 -2.35
C ILE A 231 -18.73 -10.12 -2.63
N ALA A 232 -19.69 -10.10 -1.70
CA ALA A 232 -20.90 -9.29 -1.85
C ALA A 232 -20.57 -7.80 -2.00
N ARG A 233 -19.61 -7.30 -1.23
CA ARG A 233 -19.13 -5.92 -1.33
C ARG A 233 -18.59 -5.60 -2.73
N VAL A 234 -17.73 -6.46 -3.29
CA VAL A 234 -17.15 -6.23 -4.62
C VAL A 234 -18.23 -6.25 -5.71
N TYR A 235 -19.23 -7.15 -5.61
CA TYR A 235 -20.37 -7.14 -6.53
C TYR A 235 -21.20 -5.86 -6.41
N LEU A 236 -21.41 -5.37 -5.18
CA LEU A 236 -22.15 -4.13 -4.96
C LEU A 236 -21.39 -2.90 -5.50
N GLU A 237 -20.08 -2.85 -5.34
CA GLU A 237 -19.18 -1.83 -5.90
C GLU A 237 -19.14 -1.85 -7.42
N SER A 238 -19.27 -3.04 -8.04
CA SER A 238 -19.37 -3.21 -9.51
C SER A 238 -20.76 -2.90 -10.06
N GLY A 239 -21.76 -2.65 -9.19
CA GLY A 239 -23.14 -2.35 -9.56
C GLY A 239 -24.05 -3.58 -9.69
N ASN A 240 -23.55 -4.79 -9.45
CA ASN A 240 -24.35 -6.02 -9.51
C ASN A 240 -25.03 -6.31 -8.16
N VAL A 241 -26.10 -5.56 -7.89
CA VAL A 241 -26.84 -5.58 -6.61
C VAL A 241 -27.44 -6.96 -6.32
N GLN A 242 -27.97 -7.65 -7.35
CA GLN A 242 -28.64 -8.93 -7.19
C GLN A 242 -27.66 -10.03 -6.78
N THR A 243 -26.49 -10.08 -7.39
CA THR A 243 -25.45 -11.05 -7.03
C THR A 243 -24.89 -10.74 -5.63
N ALA A 244 -24.69 -9.47 -5.29
CA ALA A 244 -24.30 -9.06 -3.95
C ALA A 244 -25.27 -9.59 -2.89
N TYR A 245 -26.58 -9.39 -3.10
CA TYR A 245 -27.61 -9.91 -2.21
C TYR A 245 -27.59 -11.43 -2.10
N SER A 246 -27.40 -12.13 -3.24
CA SER A 246 -27.34 -13.61 -3.23
C SER A 246 -26.15 -14.15 -2.41
N TRP A 247 -25.03 -13.44 -2.36
CA TRP A 247 -23.88 -13.83 -1.54
C TRP A 247 -24.15 -13.61 -0.05
N LEU A 248 -24.80 -12.52 0.34
CA LEU A 248 -25.16 -12.29 1.75
C LEU A 248 -26.18 -13.30 2.25
N ASN A 249 -27.09 -13.76 1.41
CA ASN A 249 -28.08 -14.79 1.78
C ASN A 249 -27.50 -16.20 1.99
N LYS A 250 -26.22 -16.43 1.64
CA LYS A 250 -25.51 -17.67 1.99
C LYS A 250 -25.05 -17.69 3.46
N ILE A 251 -25.08 -16.54 4.15
CA ILE A 251 -24.69 -16.42 5.55
C ILE A 251 -25.87 -16.87 6.41
N PRO A 252 -25.69 -17.82 7.34
CA PRO A 252 -26.75 -18.24 8.26
C PRO A 252 -27.28 -17.06 9.09
N GLU A 253 -28.59 -17.07 9.37
CA GLU A 253 -29.24 -15.99 10.12
C GLU A 253 -28.68 -15.81 11.53
N ASN A 254 -28.28 -16.92 12.16
CA ASN A 254 -27.70 -16.92 13.52
C ASN A 254 -26.19 -16.59 13.55
N GLU A 255 -25.57 -16.29 12.41
CA GLU A 255 -24.16 -15.92 12.36
C GLU A 255 -23.97 -14.45 12.77
N THR A 256 -23.18 -14.26 13.81
CA THR A 256 -22.91 -12.93 14.38
C THR A 256 -21.59 -12.30 13.89
N PHE A 257 -20.69 -13.13 13.33
CA PHE A 257 -19.42 -12.63 12.81
C PHE A 257 -19.64 -11.72 11.61
N GLN A 258 -19.08 -10.52 11.65
CA GLN A 258 -19.29 -9.47 10.65
C GLN A 258 -20.77 -9.08 10.41
N SER A 259 -21.62 -9.20 11.42
CA SER A 259 -23.03 -8.82 11.30
C SER A 259 -23.20 -7.33 10.97
N TYR A 260 -22.36 -6.46 11.52
CA TYR A 260 -22.38 -5.02 11.24
C TYR A 260 -22.10 -4.70 9.78
N GLU A 261 -21.03 -5.29 9.21
CA GLU A 261 -20.66 -5.10 7.80
C GLU A 261 -21.71 -5.70 6.86
N ARG A 262 -22.26 -6.87 7.21
CA ARG A 262 -23.38 -7.49 6.47
C ARG A 262 -24.59 -6.58 6.43
N ASP A 263 -24.98 -6.03 7.58
CA ASP A 263 -26.15 -5.16 7.69
C ASP A 263 -25.97 -3.83 6.95
N GLN A 264 -24.73 -3.29 6.92
CA GLN A 264 -24.43 -2.12 6.08
C GLN A 264 -24.61 -2.41 4.60
N LEU A 265 -24.15 -3.58 4.12
CA LEU A 265 -24.31 -3.96 2.72
C LEU A 265 -25.79 -4.24 2.38
N LEU A 266 -26.56 -4.87 3.27
CA LEU A 266 -28.00 -5.09 3.09
C LEU A 266 -28.76 -3.75 3.01
N GLU A 267 -28.42 -2.80 3.89
CA GLU A 267 -29.00 -1.45 3.87
C GLU A 267 -28.78 -0.77 2.52
N GLU A 268 -27.57 -0.81 1.99
CA GLU A 268 -27.24 -0.24 0.69
C GLU A 268 -27.95 -0.98 -0.47
N ILE A 269 -28.04 -2.32 -0.38
CA ILE A 269 -28.74 -3.15 -1.36
C ILE A 269 -30.22 -2.78 -1.41
N TYR A 270 -30.93 -2.73 -0.25
CA TYR A 270 -32.34 -2.40 -0.20
C TYR A 270 -32.62 -0.99 -0.71
N LYS A 271 -31.77 -0.01 -0.38
CA LYS A 271 -31.85 1.35 -0.92
C LYS A 271 -31.75 1.36 -2.46
N ARG A 272 -30.79 0.63 -3.03
CA ARG A 272 -30.61 0.56 -4.50
C ARG A 272 -31.72 -0.20 -5.21
N GLN A 273 -32.37 -1.15 -4.52
CA GLN A 273 -33.51 -1.89 -5.03
C GLN A 273 -34.84 -1.16 -4.88
N GLY A 274 -34.90 -0.13 -4.04
CA GLY A 274 -36.14 0.57 -3.64
C GLY A 274 -37.05 -0.31 -2.78
N ASP A 275 -36.49 -1.25 -2.03
CA ASP A 275 -37.21 -2.17 -1.13
C ASP A 275 -37.30 -1.52 0.27
N ASP A 276 -38.20 -0.55 0.39
CA ASP A 276 -38.39 0.22 1.63
C ASP A 276 -38.90 -0.68 2.79
N GLU A 277 -39.65 -1.73 2.49
CA GLU A 277 -40.18 -2.65 3.51
C GLU A 277 -39.04 -3.37 4.23
N LYS A 278 -38.16 -4.00 3.48
CA LYS A 278 -36.99 -4.68 4.07
C LYS A 278 -35.99 -3.72 4.69
N LEU A 279 -35.85 -2.52 4.13
CA LEU A 279 -35.02 -1.49 4.73
C LEU A 279 -35.50 -1.09 6.12
N ILE A 280 -36.80 -0.86 6.28
CA ILE A 280 -37.42 -0.50 7.57
C ILE A 280 -37.27 -1.65 8.57
N GLU A 281 -37.52 -2.88 8.14
CA GLU A 281 -37.34 -4.07 8.99
C GLU A 281 -35.91 -4.20 9.50
N LEU A 282 -34.90 -4.09 8.61
CA LEU A 282 -33.49 -4.11 8.98
C LEU A 282 -33.13 -3.00 9.99
N LEU A 283 -33.58 -1.79 9.74
CA LEU A 283 -33.32 -0.65 10.64
C LEU A 283 -33.97 -0.84 12.00
N TYR A 284 -35.16 -1.43 12.06
CA TYR A 284 -35.84 -1.75 13.32
C TYR A 284 -35.09 -2.83 14.11
N GLN A 285 -34.61 -3.88 13.44
CA GLN A 285 -33.79 -4.92 14.07
C GLN A 285 -32.49 -4.35 14.64
N LYS A 286 -31.80 -3.50 13.89
CA LYS A 286 -30.59 -2.79 14.35
C LYS A 286 -30.88 -1.97 15.59
N PHE A 287 -31.94 -1.16 15.57
CA PHE A 287 -32.35 -0.32 16.70
C PHE A 287 -32.66 -1.17 17.95
N SER A 288 -33.38 -2.26 17.80
CA SER A 288 -33.76 -3.15 18.90
C SER A 288 -32.55 -3.86 19.53
N SER A 289 -31.58 -4.26 18.74
CA SER A 289 -30.35 -4.90 19.24
C SER A 289 -29.44 -3.93 20.01
N TYR A 290 -29.35 -2.67 19.59
CA TYR A 290 -28.61 -1.63 20.32
C TYR A 290 -29.24 -1.28 21.67
N HIS A 291 -30.58 -1.28 21.78
CA HIS A 291 -31.28 -0.97 23.04
C HIS A 291 -31.25 -2.12 24.04
N SER A 292 -31.20 -3.39 23.58
CA SER A 292 -31.08 -4.53 24.47
C SER A 292 -29.70 -4.64 25.13
N SER A 293 -28.65 -4.17 24.47
CA SER A 293 -27.29 -4.14 25.06
C SER A 293 -27.09 -3.00 26.05
N ALA A 294 -27.79 -1.85 25.89
CA ALA A 294 -27.71 -0.72 26.81
C ALA A 294 -28.52 -0.91 28.12
N THR A 295 -29.41 -1.92 28.19
CA THR A 295 -30.19 -2.24 29.37
C THR A 295 -29.53 -3.30 30.26
N LEU A 296 -28.36 -3.82 29.89
CA LEU A 296 -27.60 -4.85 30.63
C LEU A 296 -26.36 -4.27 31.33
N GLU A 297 -26.09 -2.96 31.24
CA GLU A 297 -25.14 -2.21 32.06
C GLU A 297 -25.89 -1.39 33.14
#